data_0057fdcd3d889f1c4850b78b4dc26682
#
_entry.id   0057fdcd3d889f1c4850b78b4dc26682
#
_cell.length_a   1.000
_cell.length_b   1.000
_cell.length_c   1.000
_cell.angle_alpha   90.00
_cell.angle_beta   90.00
_cell.angle_gamma   90.00
#
_symmetry.space_group_name_H-M   'P 1'
#
loop_
_entity.id
_entity.type
_entity.pdbx_description
1 polymer ?
#
loop_
_entity_poly.entity_id
_entity_poly.type
_entity_poly.pdbx_seq_one_letter_code
_entity_poly.pdbx_strand_id
1 'polypeptide(L)'
;MMTRKKLADLAELAVQESPFTKMSLDNLANEEIIRRQLQVEIEKHFRSKEAASGLVERIRKVTGATMNRARTAAQTERTRALNGKRVSDAIRKYLDEYDKAAEGHRKRPEMPVFQWVNPRTAKEPRHEHVAISGDKRPLGEEFLPGLRYPGDPQAPAHQTINCHCYLRRAR
;
A
#
# COMPACT_ATOMS: atom_id res chain seq x y z
N MET A 1 10.09 13.91 -14.30
CA MET A 1 9.24 14.58 -13.28
C MET A 1 7.79 14.19 -13.50
N MET A 2 7.07 13.73 -12.47
CA MET A 2 5.66 13.32 -12.59
C MET A 2 4.76 14.54 -12.81
N THR A 3 3.80 14.43 -13.71
CA THR A 3 2.80 15.48 -13.93
C THR A 3 1.77 15.50 -12.79
N ARG A 4 1.08 16.65 -12.59
CA ARG A 4 -0.01 16.80 -11.60
C ARG A 4 -1.08 15.70 -11.76
N LYS A 5 -1.50 15.41 -13.00
CA LYS A 5 -2.46 14.35 -13.31
C LYS A 5 -1.96 12.98 -12.86
N LYS A 6 -0.73 12.60 -13.21
CA LYS A 6 -0.14 11.31 -12.78
C LYS A 6 -0.05 11.18 -11.27
N LEU A 7 0.19 12.27 -10.54
CA LEU A 7 0.18 12.26 -9.08
C LEU A 7 -1.23 12.06 -8.51
N ALA A 8 -2.23 12.73 -9.07
CA ALA A 8 -3.63 12.55 -8.66
C ALA A 8 -4.08 11.10 -8.91
N ASP A 9 -3.83 10.56 -10.11
CA ASP A 9 -4.12 9.16 -10.45
C ASP A 9 -3.42 8.18 -9.48
N LEU A 10 -2.17 8.46 -9.09
CA LEU A 10 -1.46 7.65 -8.09
C LEU A 10 -2.10 7.74 -6.71
N ALA A 11 -2.61 8.90 -6.31
CA ALA A 11 -3.29 9.04 -5.01
C ALA A 11 -4.58 8.21 -4.95
N GLU A 12 -5.32 8.14 -6.05
CA GLU A 12 -6.51 7.30 -6.16
C GLU A 12 -6.14 5.82 -6.15
N LEU A 13 -5.18 5.40 -6.98
CA LEU A 13 -4.70 4.02 -7.03
C LEU A 13 -4.16 3.53 -5.68
N ALA A 14 -3.50 4.38 -4.92
CA ALA A 14 -2.92 4.02 -3.63
C ALA A 14 -3.98 3.63 -2.57
N VAL A 15 -5.23 4.02 -2.76
CA VAL A 15 -6.36 3.68 -1.87
C VAL A 15 -7.35 2.71 -2.51
N GLN A 16 -7.18 2.40 -3.80
CA GLN A 16 -8.03 1.44 -4.52
C GLN A 16 -7.65 -0.02 -4.22
N GLU A 17 -8.53 -0.88 -4.61
CA GLU A 17 -8.65 -2.33 -4.50
C GLU A 17 -7.44 -3.14 -4.02
N SER A 18 -7.77 -4.07 -3.12
CA SER A 18 -6.85 -5.07 -2.61
C SER A 18 -6.35 -6.01 -3.72
N PRO A 19 -5.02 -6.10 -3.99
CA PRO A 19 -4.49 -7.10 -4.92
C PRO A 19 -4.76 -8.54 -4.45
N PHE A 20 -5.03 -8.73 -3.16
CA PHE A 20 -5.39 -10.03 -2.59
C PHE A 20 -6.71 -10.56 -3.14
N THR A 21 -7.68 -9.70 -3.39
CA THR A 21 -8.95 -10.09 -4.03
C THR A 21 -8.75 -10.66 -5.42
N LYS A 22 -7.66 -10.29 -6.10
CA LYS A 22 -7.35 -10.76 -7.46
C LYS A 22 -6.61 -12.11 -7.50
N MET A 23 -5.84 -12.45 -6.46
CA MET A 23 -4.89 -13.57 -6.49
C MET A 23 -5.31 -14.83 -5.70
N SER A 24 -6.16 -14.68 -4.70
CA SER A 24 -6.47 -15.78 -3.78
C SER A 24 -7.78 -16.49 -4.08
N LEU A 25 -8.55 -16.00 -5.04
CA LEU A 25 -9.92 -16.41 -5.28
C LEU A 25 -10.14 -17.15 -6.62
N ASP A 26 -9.10 -17.37 -7.40
CA ASP A 26 -9.17 -17.97 -8.75
C ASP A 26 -9.81 -19.38 -8.79
N ASN A 27 -10.14 -19.97 -7.66
CA ASN A 27 -10.73 -21.32 -7.53
C ASN A 27 -12.09 -21.34 -6.79
N LEU A 28 -12.76 -20.20 -6.58
CA LEU A 28 -14.02 -20.16 -5.83
C LEU A 28 -15.21 -19.81 -6.74
N ALA A 29 -16.19 -20.68 -6.80
CA ALA A 29 -17.40 -20.57 -7.63
C ALA A 29 -18.27 -19.31 -7.39
N ASN A 30 -18.00 -18.54 -6.31
CA ASN A 30 -18.69 -17.30 -5.95
C ASN A 30 -17.72 -16.15 -5.70
N GLU A 31 -16.74 -16.00 -6.56
CA GLU A 31 -15.62 -15.10 -6.43
C GLU A 31 -16.01 -13.63 -6.13
N GLU A 32 -17.02 -13.11 -6.82
CA GLU A 32 -17.42 -11.69 -6.65
C GLU A 32 -18.08 -11.43 -5.29
N ILE A 33 -18.91 -12.35 -4.80
CA ILE A 33 -19.56 -12.24 -3.48
C ILE A 33 -18.49 -12.26 -2.38
N ILE A 34 -17.54 -13.18 -2.48
CA ILE A 34 -16.45 -13.31 -1.51
C ILE A 34 -15.55 -12.08 -1.55
N ARG A 35 -15.24 -11.53 -2.71
CA ARG A 35 -14.47 -10.28 -2.87
C ARG A 35 -15.16 -9.13 -2.15
N ARG A 36 -16.44 -8.91 -2.39
CA ARG A 36 -17.21 -7.84 -1.74
C ARG A 36 -17.26 -8.02 -0.22
N GLN A 37 -17.50 -9.23 0.27
CA GLN A 37 -17.50 -9.52 1.71
C GLN A 37 -16.13 -9.27 2.32
N LEU A 38 -15.07 -9.72 1.65
CA LEU A 38 -13.70 -9.52 2.11
C LEU A 38 -13.32 -8.04 2.18
N GLN A 39 -13.69 -7.25 1.17
CA GLN A 39 -13.47 -5.82 1.17
C GLN A 39 -14.17 -5.13 2.34
N VAL A 40 -15.44 -5.46 2.59
CA VAL A 40 -16.20 -4.93 3.73
C VAL A 40 -15.54 -5.28 5.06
N GLU A 41 -15.07 -6.51 5.24
CA GLU A 41 -14.44 -6.93 6.50
C GLU A 41 -13.06 -6.29 6.70
N ILE A 42 -12.29 -6.08 5.63
CA ILE A 42 -11.02 -5.33 5.66
C ILE A 42 -11.27 -3.87 6.05
N GLU A 43 -12.25 -3.21 5.44
CA GLU A 43 -12.61 -1.83 5.78
C GLU A 43 -13.08 -1.70 7.23
N LYS A 44 -13.94 -2.62 7.71
CA LYS A 44 -14.38 -2.65 9.12
C LYS A 44 -13.20 -2.75 10.06
N HIS A 45 -12.23 -3.62 9.77
CA HIS A 45 -11.03 -3.78 10.58
C HIS A 45 -10.25 -2.46 10.70
N PHE A 46 -10.00 -1.77 9.58
CA PHE A 46 -9.25 -0.52 9.62
C PHE A 46 -10.01 0.64 10.28
N ARG A 47 -11.35 0.62 10.26
CA ARG A 47 -12.19 1.61 10.97
C ARG A 47 -12.25 1.34 12.48
N SER A 48 -12.30 0.07 12.89
CA SER A 48 -12.45 -0.33 14.30
C SER A 48 -11.16 -0.22 15.12
N LYS A 49 -10.01 -0.01 14.48
CA LYS A 49 -8.68 0.01 15.11
C LYS A 49 -8.34 -1.29 15.87
N GLU A 50 -8.93 -2.40 15.49
CA GLU A 50 -8.67 -3.71 16.08
C GLU A 50 -7.20 -4.14 15.90
N ALA A 51 -6.74 -5.05 16.75
CA ALA A 51 -5.43 -5.68 16.60
C ALA A 51 -5.31 -6.46 15.29
N ALA A 52 -4.09 -6.62 14.78
CA ALA A 52 -3.84 -7.33 13.52
C ALA A 52 -4.41 -8.77 13.47
N SER A 53 -4.53 -9.43 14.63
CA SER A 53 -5.19 -10.73 14.77
C SER A 53 -6.66 -10.72 14.36
N GLY A 54 -7.38 -9.62 14.60
CA GLY A 54 -8.77 -9.47 14.18
C GLY A 54 -8.93 -9.53 12.66
N LEU A 55 -8.01 -8.93 11.89
CA LEU A 55 -8.03 -9.02 10.44
C LEU A 55 -7.83 -10.47 9.94
N VAL A 56 -6.94 -11.22 10.58
CA VAL A 56 -6.71 -12.65 10.25
C VAL A 56 -8.01 -13.46 10.40
N GLU A 57 -8.71 -13.29 11.52
CA GLU A 57 -9.96 -14.03 11.77
C GLU A 57 -11.08 -13.62 10.79
N ARG A 58 -11.20 -12.33 10.47
CA ARG A 58 -12.17 -11.85 9.47
C ARG A 58 -11.91 -12.46 8.09
N ILE A 59 -10.65 -12.49 7.65
CA ILE A 59 -10.26 -13.12 6.37
C ILE A 59 -10.58 -14.62 6.39
N ARG A 60 -10.26 -15.33 7.46
CA ARG A 60 -10.58 -16.76 7.60
C ARG A 60 -12.08 -17.00 7.50
N LYS A 61 -12.87 -16.22 8.20
CA LYS A 61 -14.33 -16.37 8.23
C LYS A 61 -14.96 -16.21 6.83
N VAL A 62 -14.46 -15.27 6.05
CA VAL A 62 -14.99 -15.00 4.70
C VAL A 62 -14.49 -16.02 3.68
N THR A 63 -13.21 -16.38 3.75
CA THR A 63 -12.55 -17.17 2.68
C THR A 63 -12.44 -18.66 2.98
N GLY A 64 -12.66 -19.09 4.23
CA GLY A 64 -12.33 -20.46 4.66
C GLY A 64 -10.83 -20.80 4.62
N ALA A 65 -9.96 -19.82 4.44
CA ALA A 65 -8.53 -20.02 4.27
C ALA A 65 -7.87 -20.62 5.51
N THR A 66 -6.78 -21.36 5.31
CA THR A 66 -5.94 -21.83 6.41
C THR A 66 -5.34 -20.63 7.18
N MET A 67 -4.98 -20.84 8.45
CA MET A 67 -4.40 -19.80 9.30
C MET A 67 -3.18 -19.12 8.65
N ASN A 68 -2.29 -19.88 8.01
CA ASN A 68 -1.10 -19.33 7.38
C ASN A 68 -1.44 -18.47 6.17
N ARG A 69 -2.39 -18.89 5.31
CA ARG A 69 -2.87 -18.08 4.18
C ARG A 69 -3.55 -16.80 4.66
N ALA A 70 -4.38 -16.89 5.69
CA ALA A 70 -5.05 -15.72 6.25
C ALA A 70 -4.05 -14.72 6.88
N ARG A 71 -2.99 -15.18 7.54
CA ARG A 71 -1.90 -14.31 8.05
C ARG A 71 -1.14 -13.61 6.93
N THR A 72 -0.77 -14.34 5.88
CA THR A 72 -0.12 -13.78 4.69
C THR A 72 -0.99 -12.69 4.05
N ALA A 73 -2.27 -12.96 3.89
CA ALA A 73 -3.23 -12.01 3.36
C ALA A 73 -3.37 -10.77 4.24
N ALA A 74 -3.56 -10.96 5.54
CA ALA A 74 -3.69 -9.87 6.50
C ALA A 74 -2.43 -8.97 6.51
N GLN A 75 -1.24 -9.56 6.45
CA GLN A 75 0.01 -8.80 6.36
C GLN A 75 0.11 -8.01 5.06
N THR A 76 -0.25 -8.62 3.93
CA THR A 76 -0.26 -7.96 2.61
C THR A 76 -1.19 -6.76 2.61
N GLU A 77 -2.44 -6.93 3.06
CA GLU A 77 -3.44 -5.86 3.12
C GLU A 77 -3.05 -4.75 4.08
N ARG A 78 -2.49 -5.09 5.23
CA ARG A 78 -1.99 -4.11 6.19
C ARG A 78 -0.88 -3.26 5.60
N THR A 79 0.09 -3.88 4.94
CA THR A 79 1.20 -3.16 4.28
C THR A 79 0.67 -2.23 3.21
N ARG A 80 -0.23 -2.71 2.35
CA ARG A 80 -0.88 -1.94 1.30
C ARG A 80 -1.63 -0.73 1.86
N ALA A 81 -2.52 -0.95 2.81
CA ALA A 81 -3.37 0.10 3.37
C ALA A 81 -2.56 1.20 4.07
N LEU A 82 -1.56 0.82 4.87
CA LEU A 82 -0.75 1.79 5.60
C LEU A 82 0.13 2.64 4.68
N ASN A 83 0.78 2.03 3.69
CA ASN A 83 1.65 2.77 2.78
C ASN A 83 0.83 3.50 1.71
N GLY A 84 -0.24 2.92 1.19
CA GLY A 84 -1.15 3.57 0.27
C GLY A 84 -1.75 4.84 0.87
N LYS A 85 -2.20 4.77 2.13
CA LYS A 85 -2.68 5.97 2.85
C LYS A 85 -1.59 7.03 2.97
N ARG A 86 -0.36 6.66 3.35
CA ARG A 86 0.75 7.63 3.48
C ARG A 86 1.06 8.33 2.16
N VAL A 87 1.09 7.57 1.06
CA VAL A 87 1.32 8.09 -0.28
C VAL A 87 0.20 9.02 -0.70
N SER A 88 -1.06 8.59 -0.56
CA SER A 88 -2.24 9.38 -0.91
C SER A 88 -2.31 10.69 -0.12
N ASP A 89 -2.14 10.63 1.21
CA ASP A 89 -2.16 11.81 2.07
C ASP A 89 -1.04 12.80 1.68
N ALA A 90 0.16 12.30 1.39
CA ALA A 90 1.28 13.13 0.97
C ALA A 90 1.05 13.80 -0.38
N ILE A 91 0.46 13.08 -1.35
CA ILE A 91 0.11 13.63 -2.66
C ILE A 91 -0.93 14.72 -2.52
N ARG A 92 -2.03 14.46 -1.79
CA ARG A 92 -3.10 15.44 -1.59
C ARG A 92 -2.57 16.71 -0.95
N LYS A 93 -1.75 16.56 0.09
CA LYS A 93 -1.11 17.72 0.75
C LYS A 93 -0.21 18.49 -0.20
N TYR A 94 0.63 17.81 -0.96
CA TYR A 94 1.52 18.43 -1.94
C TYR A 94 0.73 19.19 -3.03
N LEU A 95 -0.33 18.60 -3.55
CA LEU A 95 -1.17 19.25 -4.57
C LEU A 95 -1.90 20.47 -4.03
N ASP A 96 -2.44 20.41 -2.80
CA ASP A 96 -3.08 21.56 -2.13
C ASP A 96 -2.09 22.71 -1.92
N GLU A 97 -0.89 22.42 -1.44
CA GLU A 97 0.17 23.43 -1.28
C GLU A 97 0.63 23.99 -2.62
N TYR A 98 0.70 23.16 -3.68
CA TYR A 98 1.08 23.59 -5.02
C TYR A 98 0.05 24.55 -5.62
N ASP A 99 -1.24 24.23 -5.49
CA ASP A 99 -2.34 25.07 -6.00
C ASP A 99 -2.38 26.44 -5.25
N LYS A 100 -2.26 26.42 -3.93
CA LYS A 100 -2.16 27.66 -3.10
C LYS A 100 -0.94 28.51 -3.47
N ALA A 101 0.19 27.90 -3.78
CA ALA A 101 1.37 28.64 -4.19
C ALA A 101 1.18 29.29 -5.58
N ALA A 102 0.46 28.62 -6.49
CA ALA A 102 0.15 29.18 -7.81
C ALA A 102 -0.79 30.40 -7.71
N GLU A 103 -1.84 30.31 -6.86
CA GLU A 103 -2.78 31.42 -6.63
C GLU A 103 -2.13 32.63 -5.95
N GLY A 104 -1.25 32.39 -4.98
CA GLY A 104 -0.57 33.44 -4.21
C GLY A 104 0.77 33.90 -4.78
N HIS A 105 1.14 33.50 -6.00
CA HIS A 105 2.45 33.79 -6.63
C HIS A 105 3.66 33.45 -5.73
N ARG A 106 3.52 32.41 -4.89
CA ARG A 106 4.55 31.97 -3.96
C ARG A 106 5.45 30.90 -4.60
N LYS A 107 6.62 30.65 -3.98
CA LYS A 107 7.49 29.55 -4.39
C LYS A 107 6.75 28.21 -4.29
N ARG A 108 6.80 27.42 -5.35
CA ARG A 108 6.20 26.08 -5.37
C ARG A 108 6.81 25.19 -4.29
N PRO A 109 6.00 24.34 -3.64
CA PRO A 109 6.50 23.40 -2.66
C PRO A 109 7.47 22.39 -3.29
N GLU A 110 8.42 21.93 -2.50
CA GLU A 110 9.32 20.86 -2.91
C GLU A 110 8.58 19.52 -2.85
N MET A 111 8.88 18.65 -3.84
CA MET A 111 8.30 17.30 -3.88
C MET A 111 8.71 16.53 -2.62
N PRO A 112 7.75 15.93 -1.89
CA PRO A 112 8.08 15.10 -0.74
C PRO A 112 8.98 13.93 -1.12
N VAL A 113 9.99 13.68 -0.31
CA VAL A 113 10.91 12.55 -0.47
C VAL A 113 10.56 11.48 0.57
N PHE A 114 10.48 10.23 0.13
CA PHE A 114 10.28 9.08 1.00
C PHE A 114 11.50 8.19 1.03
N GLN A 115 11.70 7.56 2.18
CA GLN A 115 12.72 6.55 2.40
C GLN A 115 12.07 5.18 2.55
N TRP A 116 12.59 4.19 1.82
CA TRP A 116 12.23 2.79 2.01
C TRP A 116 12.82 2.24 3.29
N VAL A 117 12.03 1.56 4.09
CA VAL A 117 12.48 0.91 5.34
C VAL A 117 12.09 -0.55 5.34
N ASN A 118 13.09 -1.43 5.40
CA ASN A 118 12.89 -2.84 5.70
C ASN A 118 13.18 -3.08 7.19
N PRO A 119 12.16 -3.39 8.02
CA PRO A 119 12.36 -3.59 9.46
C PRO A 119 13.00 -4.94 9.80
N ARG A 120 13.28 -5.80 8.80
CA ARG A 120 13.80 -7.18 8.97
C ARG A 120 12.96 -8.05 9.90
N THR A 121 11.67 -7.78 10.00
CA THR A 121 10.73 -8.56 10.85
C THR A 121 10.13 -9.77 10.13
N ALA A 122 10.28 -9.86 8.81
CA ALA A 122 9.93 -11.06 8.06
C ALA A 122 10.95 -12.17 8.35
N LYS A 123 10.48 -13.42 8.43
CA LYS A 123 11.36 -14.58 8.63
C LYS A 123 12.41 -14.68 7.51
N GLU A 124 11.99 -14.41 6.28
CA GLU A 124 12.82 -14.41 5.09
C GLU A 124 12.57 -13.10 4.32
N PRO A 125 13.29 -12.01 4.65
CA PRO A 125 13.12 -10.75 3.94
C PRO A 125 13.70 -10.86 2.53
N ARG A 126 13.03 -10.27 1.54
CA ARG A 126 13.53 -10.24 0.16
C ARG A 126 14.84 -9.48 0.08
N HIS A 127 15.84 -10.08 -0.59
CA HIS A 127 17.16 -9.46 -0.77
C HIS A 127 17.06 -8.08 -1.41
N GLU A 128 16.23 -7.93 -2.45
CA GLU A 128 16.01 -6.66 -3.14
C GLU A 128 15.46 -5.58 -2.20
N HIS A 129 14.49 -5.91 -1.33
CA HIS A 129 13.93 -4.99 -0.35
C HIS A 129 14.89 -4.65 0.79
N VAL A 130 15.81 -5.55 1.10
CA VAL A 130 16.91 -5.28 2.05
C VAL A 130 17.91 -4.34 1.42
N ALA A 131 18.28 -4.59 0.15
CA ALA A 131 19.28 -3.78 -0.58
C ALA A 131 18.88 -2.31 -0.71
N ILE A 132 17.59 -2.03 -1.00
CA ILE A 132 17.07 -0.66 -1.12
C ILE A 132 16.68 -0.03 0.22
N SER A 133 16.89 -0.74 1.35
CA SER A 133 16.54 -0.18 2.66
C SER A 133 17.44 1.01 2.99
N GLY A 134 16.85 2.16 3.17
CA GLY A 134 17.56 3.42 3.35
C GLY A 134 17.52 4.34 2.12
N ASP A 135 17.24 3.79 0.94
CA ASP A 135 17.09 4.56 -0.29
C ASP A 135 16.00 5.61 -0.17
N LYS A 136 16.26 6.78 -0.77
CA LYS A 136 15.33 7.91 -0.80
C LYS A 136 14.89 8.17 -2.23
N ARG A 137 13.58 8.37 -2.44
CA ARG A 137 12.99 8.73 -3.73
C ARG A 137 11.95 9.82 -3.55
N PRO A 138 11.85 10.75 -4.51
CA PRO A 138 10.71 11.65 -4.62
C PRO A 138 9.39 10.86 -4.70
N LEU A 139 8.34 11.47 -4.20
CA LEU A 139 7.00 10.91 -4.21
C LEU A 139 6.57 10.51 -5.63
N GLY A 140 6.17 9.24 -5.78
CA GLY A 140 5.74 8.66 -7.06
C GLY A 140 6.85 8.05 -7.91
N GLU A 141 8.12 8.21 -7.55
CA GLU A 141 9.22 7.50 -8.20
C GLU A 141 9.35 6.05 -7.70
N GLU A 142 9.87 5.19 -8.56
CA GLU A 142 10.03 3.77 -8.28
C GLU A 142 11.30 3.52 -7.44
N PHE A 143 11.17 2.66 -6.42
CA PHE A 143 12.30 2.10 -5.68
C PHE A 143 12.89 0.87 -6.38
N LEU A 144 12.02 0.06 -7.00
CA LEU A 144 12.35 -1.06 -7.88
C LEU A 144 11.46 -0.98 -9.12
N PRO A 145 11.79 -1.64 -10.23
CA PRO A 145 10.96 -1.64 -11.42
C PRO A 145 9.50 -2.01 -11.11
N GLY A 146 8.58 -1.08 -11.40
CA GLY A 146 7.15 -1.22 -11.14
C GLY A 146 6.74 -1.10 -9.66
N LEU A 147 7.65 -0.80 -8.72
CA LEU A 147 7.37 -0.73 -7.28
C LEU A 147 7.68 0.66 -6.71
N ARG A 148 6.66 1.49 -6.51
CA ARG A 148 6.79 2.86 -6.00
C ARG A 148 6.72 2.94 -4.46
N TYR A 149 6.06 1.97 -3.82
CA TYR A 149 5.94 1.88 -2.37
C TYR A 149 5.60 0.45 -1.94
N PRO A 150 5.85 0.07 -0.67
CA PRO A 150 5.50 -1.27 -0.18
C PRO A 150 4.00 -1.52 -0.25
N GLY A 151 3.61 -2.60 -0.92
CA GLY A 151 2.21 -2.95 -1.15
C GLY A 151 1.55 -2.18 -2.29
N ASP A 152 2.32 -1.62 -3.22
CA ASP A 152 1.82 -0.98 -4.45
C ASP A 152 0.95 -1.97 -5.24
N PRO A 153 -0.34 -1.68 -5.48
CA PRO A 153 -1.24 -2.62 -6.17
C PRO A 153 -0.89 -2.85 -7.64
N GLN A 154 -0.07 -1.98 -8.24
CA GLN A 154 0.41 -2.14 -9.61
C GLN A 154 1.72 -2.93 -9.70
N ALA A 155 2.40 -3.13 -8.58
CA ALA A 155 3.64 -3.90 -8.56
C ALA A 155 3.39 -5.40 -8.72
N PRO A 156 4.39 -6.16 -9.21
CA PRO A 156 4.29 -7.60 -9.29
C PRO A 156 4.00 -8.24 -7.92
N ALA A 157 3.19 -9.29 -7.94
CA ALA A 157 2.75 -9.97 -6.72
C ALA A 157 3.91 -10.45 -5.83
N HIS A 158 4.99 -10.94 -6.44
CA HIS A 158 6.17 -11.40 -5.71
C HIS A 158 6.87 -10.28 -4.94
N GLN A 159 6.64 -9.01 -5.28
CA GLN A 159 7.17 -7.85 -4.55
C GLN A 159 6.26 -7.40 -3.40
N THR A 160 4.96 -7.70 -3.46
CA THR A 160 3.97 -7.15 -2.54
C THR A 160 3.44 -8.13 -1.51
N ILE A 161 3.27 -9.42 -1.87
CA ILE A 161 2.73 -10.45 -0.96
C ILE A 161 3.63 -10.59 0.27
N ASN A 162 3.01 -10.57 1.47
CA ASN A 162 3.70 -10.73 2.75
C ASN A 162 4.88 -9.75 2.96
N CYS A 163 4.82 -8.58 2.35
CA CYS A 163 5.82 -7.54 2.53
C CYS A 163 5.63 -6.86 3.90
N HIS A 164 6.72 -6.64 4.62
CA HIS A 164 6.75 -5.96 5.92
C HIS A 164 7.33 -4.55 5.85
N CYS A 165 7.81 -4.14 4.68
CA CYS A 165 8.42 -2.84 4.49
C CYS A 165 7.43 -1.68 4.65
N TYR A 166 7.94 -0.50 4.91
CA TYR A 166 7.15 0.72 4.98
C TYR A 166 7.92 1.92 4.44
N LEU A 167 7.19 2.95 4.06
CA LEU A 167 7.76 4.24 3.73
C LEU A 167 7.86 5.12 4.98
N ARG A 168 8.93 5.87 5.07
CA ARG A 168 9.13 6.97 6.02
C ARG A 168 9.40 8.25 5.25
N ARG A 169 8.80 9.37 5.67
CA ARG A 169 9.15 10.68 5.09
C ARG A 169 10.62 10.96 5.39
N ALA A 170 11.41 11.25 4.37
CA ALA A 170 12.78 11.68 4.55
C ALA A 170 12.80 13.12 5.07
N ARG A 171 13.74 13.39 5.95
CA ARG A 171 14.06 14.74 6.43
C ARG A 171 15.09 15.36 5.52
#